data_92f819ee1384f4d8711914490f4499af
#
_entry.id   92f819ee1384f4d8711914490f4499af
#
_cell.length_a   1.000
_cell.length_b   1.000
_cell.length_c   1.000
_cell.angle_alpha   90.00
_cell.angle_beta   90.00
_cell.angle_gamma   90.00
#
_symmetry.space_group_name_H-M   'P 1'
#
loop_
_entity.id
_entity.type
_entity.pdbx_description
1 polymer ?
#
loop_
_entity_poly.entity_id
_entity_poly.type
_entity_poly.pdbx_seq_one_letter_code
_entity_poly.pdbx_strand_id
1 'polypeptide(L)'
;MIILDTTVLAYAVGEEHPLREPCRRLLAAHANGTIEATTTVEVLQEFAHVRARRRTREDAVNLTRLYVVALNPIVTTAADLDAGLALFQQYPELGAFDAVLAAVALARGAEALVSADRSFASVPDLEWIDPATPAIDRLLDESPSGAGESDR
;
A
#
# COMPACT_ATOMS: atom_id res chain seq x y z
N MET A 1 4.57 7.61 -7.36
CA MET A 1 4.10 7.26 -5.99
C MET A 1 3.24 6.00 -6.07
N ILE A 2 3.49 5.03 -5.19
CA ILE A 2 2.68 3.81 -5.03
C ILE A 2 1.86 3.86 -3.73
N ILE A 3 0.75 3.13 -3.69
CA ILE A 3 -0.08 2.99 -2.48
C ILE A 3 0.04 1.56 -1.95
N LEU A 4 0.26 1.44 -0.64
CA LEU A 4 0.40 0.16 0.05
C LEU A 4 -0.87 -0.18 0.82
N ASP A 5 -1.34 -1.40 0.63
CA ASP A 5 -2.46 -1.98 1.38
C ASP A 5 -2.01 -2.56 2.73
N THR A 6 -2.95 -2.80 3.61
CA THR A 6 -2.77 -3.43 4.94
C THR A 6 -1.98 -4.73 4.85
N THR A 7 -2.19 -5.55 3.83
CA THR A 7 -1.51 -6.84 3.64
C THR A 7 0.01 -6.66 3.54
N VAL A 8 0.48 -5.63 2.81
CA VAL A 8 1.91 -5.32 2.67
C VAL A 8 2.53 -5.00 4.03
N LEU A 9 1.89 -4.10 4.79
CA LEU A 9 2.36 -3.68 6.10
C LEU A 9 2.38 -4.84 7.10
N ALA A 10 1.32 -5.67 7.07
CA ALA A 10 1.17 -6.81 7.97
C ALA A 10 2.20 -7.91 7.69
N TYR A 11 2.46 -8.24 6.41
CA TYR A 11 3.48 -9.25 6.06
C TYR A 11 4.90 -8.78 6.36
N ALA A 12 5.22 -7.51 6.15
CA ALA A 12 6.55 -6.97 6.41
C ALA A 12 7.02 -7.18 7.85
N VAL A 13 6.11 -7.09 8.83
CA VAL A 13 6.38 -7.24 10.27
C VAL A 13 5.82 -8.54 10.85
N GLY A 14 5.27 -9.40 10.00
CA GLY A 14 4.65 -10.67 10.38
C GLY A 14 5.65 -11.79 10.67
N GLU A 15 5.10 -12.97 10.90
CA GLU A 15 5.86 -14.22 11.01
C GLU A 15 6.48 -14.59 9.65
N GLU A 16 7.28 -15.67 9.64
CA GLU A 16 7.90 -16.14 8.41
C GLU A 16 6.83 -16.53 7.38
N HIS A 17 6.91 -15.91 6.21
CA HIS A 17 5.95 -16.07 5.11
C HIS A 17 6.63 -15.68 3.79
N PRO A 18 6.29 -16.32 2.65
CA PRO A 18 6.86 -15.97 1.34
C PRO A 18 6.73 -14.49 0.95
N LEU A 19 5.66 -13.81 1.38
CA LEU A 19 5.43 -12.38 1.12
C LEU A 19 6.22 -11.44 2.03
N ARG A 20 6.81 -11.94 3.11
CA ARG A 20 7.51 -11.09 4.09
C ARG A 20 8.68 -10.34 3.45
N GLU A 21 9.51 -11.04 2.71
CA GLU A 21 10.69 -10.43 2.09
C GLU A 21 10.33 -9.43 0.98
N PRO A 22 9.45 -9.75 0.02
CA PRO A 22 9.00 -8.76 -0.96
C PRO A 22 8.41 -7.49 -0.33
N CYS A 23 7.58 -7.63 0.71
CA CYS A 23 6.99 -6.48 1.42
C CYS A 23 8.05 -5.65 2.16
N ARG A 24 9.07 -6.28 2.75
CA ARG A 24 10.21 -5.58 3.38
C ARG A 24 11.04 -4.82 2.38
N ARG A 25 11.29 -5.40 1.21
CA ARG A 25 12.03 -4.72 0.12
C ARG A 25 11.33 -3.45 -0.35
N LEU A 26 9.99 -3.46 -0.46
CA LEU A 26 9.19 -2.25 -0.76
C LEU A 26 9.38 -1.16 0.28
N LEU A 27 9.23 -1.51 1.56
CA LEU A 27 9.41 -0.53 2.64
C LEU A 27 10.85 -0.02 2.73
N ALA A 28 11.84 -0.88 2.50
CA ALA A 28 13.25 -0.48 2.44
C ALA A 28 13.55 0.44 1.25
N ALA A 29 12.97 0.17 0.08
CA ALA A 29 13.11 1.01 -1.11
C ALA A 29 12.47 2.39 -0.90
N HIS A 30 11.35 2.46 -0.20
CA HIS A 30 10.78 3.73 0.22
C HIS A 30 11.68 4.47 1.22
N ALA A 31 12.17 3.78 2.24
CA ALA A 31 13.01 4.38 3.29
C ALA A 31 14.33 4.93 2.74
N ASN A 32 14.88 4.33 1.70
CA ASN A 32 16.13 4.81 1.05
C ASN A 32 15.87 5.77 -0.13
N GLY A 33 14.60 6.12 -0.42
CA GLY A 33 14.23 7.06 -1.46
C GLY A 33 14.24 6.50 -2.88
N THR A 34 14.38 5.17 -3.06
CA THR A 34 14.33 4.53 -4.38
C THR A 34 12.93 4.63 -4.99
N ILE A 35 11.90 4.46 -4.19
CA ILE A 35 10.49 4.63 -4.58
C ILE A 35 9.79 5.60 -3.64
N GLU A 36 8.70 6.20 -4.09
CA GLU A 36 7.79 6.95 -3.24
C GLU A 36 6.56 6.09 -2.93
N ALA A 37 6.38 5.73 -1.65
CA ALA A 37 5.24 4.94 -1.20
C ALA A 37 4.46 5.67 -0.11
N THR A 38 3.14 5.48 -0.10
CA THR A 38 2.22 5.99 0.91
C THR A 38 1.12 4.96 1.18
N THR A 39 0.19 5.29 2.03
CA THR A 39 -1.02 4.51 2.34
C THR A 39 -2.14 5.46 2.77
N THR A 40 -3.26 4.95 3.25
CA THR A 40 -4.33 5.78 3.84
C THR A 40 -4.39 5.63 5.36
N VAL A 41 -5.07 6.58 6.02
CA VAL A 41 -5.32 6.51 7.46
C VAL A 41 -6.10 5.24 7.83
N GLU A 42 -7.06 4.85 7.00
CA GLU A 42 -7.90 3.66 7.19
C GLU A 42 -7.10 2.36 7.11
N VAL A 43 -6.14 2.26 6.19
CA VAL A 43 -5.21 1.13 6.11
C VAL A 43 -4.39 1.01 7.39
N LEU A 44 -3.89 2.13 7.93
CA LEU A 44 -3.15 2.12 9.19
C LEU A 44 -4.05 1.75 10.39
N GLN A 45 -5.30 2.16 10.38
CA GLN A 45 -6.29 1.76 11.38
C GLN A 45 -6.55 0.25 11.32
N GLU A 46 -6.72 -0.30 10.12
CA GLU A 46 -6.88 -1.73 9.92
C GLU A 46 -5.62 -2.50 10.34
N PHE A 47 -4.44 -2.03 9.95
CA PHE A 47 -3.17 -2.61 10.38
C PHE A 47 -3.06 -2.69 11.91
N ALA A 48 -3.38 -1.61 12.62
CA ALA A 48 -3.38 -1.60 14.09
C ALA A 48 -4.33 -2.64 14.67
N HIS A 49 -5.53 -2.78 14.09
CA HIS A 49 -6.52 -3.78 14.50
C HIS A 49 -6.01 -5.22 14.28
N VAL A 50 -5.50 -5.51 13.09
CA VAL A 50 -4.96 -6.84 12.73
C VAL A 50 -3.75 -7.18 13.61
N ARG A 51 -2.85 -6.22 13.83
CA ARG A 51 -1.65 -6.42 14.64
C ARG A 51 -1.98 -6.68 16.10
N ALA A 52 -2.92 -5.93 16.69
CA ALA A 52 -3.36 -6.09 18.07
C ALA A 52 -4.04 -7.45 18.35
N ARG A 53 -4.60 -8.10 17.34
CA ARG A 53 -5.16 -9.46 17.45
C ARG A 53 -4.08 -10.55 17.47
N ARG A 54 -2.90 -10.27 16.95
CA ARG A 54 -1.77 -11.22 16.83
C ARG A 54 -0.67 -10.96 17.85
N ARG A 55 -0.59 -9.75 18.37
CA ARG A 55 0.42 -9.25 19.31
C ARG A 55 -0.26 -8.43 20.41
N THR A 56 0.53 -7.65 21.15
CA THR A 56 -0.02 -6.72 22.15
C THR A 56 -0.55 -5.43 21.52
N ARG A 57 -1.44 -4.73 22.21
CA ARG A 57 -1.90 -3.39 21.78
C ARG A 57 -0.76 -2.38 21.75
N GLU A 58 0.19 -2.50 22.67
CA GLU A 58 1.37 -1.63 22.72
C GLU A 58 2.23 -1.80 21.46
N ASP A 59 2.51 -3.04 21.05
CA ASP A 59 3.24 -3.34 19.82
C ASP A 59 2.50 -2.78 18.59
N ALA A 60 1.18 -2.98 18.51
CA ALA A 60 0.37 -2.46 17.41
C ALA A 60 0.42 -0.94 17.33
N VAL A 61 0.29 -0.24 18.45
CA VAL A 61 0.36 1.23 18.52
C VAL A 61 1.73 1.73 18.09
N ASN A 62 2.80 1.13 18.60
CA ASN A 62 4.17 1.56 18.30
C ASN A 62 4.49 1.40 16.81
N LEU A 63 4.18 0.24 16.22
CA LEU A 63 4.39 0.01 14.78
C LEU A 63 3.52 0.91 13.91
N THR A 64 2.24 1.09 14.27
CA THR A 64 1.37 1.98 13.49
C THR A 64 1.91 3.41 13.49
N ARG A 65 2.39 3.93 14.62
CA ARG A 65 3.02 5.26 14.69
C ARG A 65 4.29 5.37 13.84
N LEU A 66 5.10 4.32 13.78
CA LEU A 66 6.26 4.27 12.87
C LEU A 66 5.81 4.37 11.41
N TYR A 67 4.77 3.64 11.02
CA TYR A 67 4.22 3.72 9.66
C TYR A 67 3.60 5.09 9.36
N VAL A 68 2.92 5.73 10.32
CA VAL A 68 2.41 7.11 10.14
C VAL A 68 3.56 8.05 9.76
N VAL A 69 4.67 7.97 10.47
CA VAL A 69 5.84 8.84 10.21
C VAL A 69 6.50 8.49 8.88
N ALA A 70 6.66 7.19 8.59
CA ALA A 70 7.37 6.74 7.40
C ALA A 70 6.59 7.00 6.11
N LEU A 71 5.28 6.72 6.10
CA LEU A 71 4.46 6.71 4.90
C LEU A 71 3.63 7.98 4.68
N ASN A 72 3.55 8.87 5.68
CA ASN A 72 2.76 10.11 5.61
C ASN A 72 1.37 9.87 4.97
N PRO A 73 0.44 9.19 5.66
CA PRO A 73 -0.76 8.64 5.06
C PRO A 73 -1.69 9.69 4.47
N ILE A 74 -2.32 9.35 3.38
CA ILE A 74 -3.37 10.13 2.74
C ILE A 74 -4.62 10.12 3.63
N VAL A 75 -5.22 11.29 3.82
CA VAL A 75 -6.53 11.43 4.46
C VAL A 75 -7.61 11.22 3.41
N THR A 76 -8.47 10.22 3.63
CA THR A 76 -9.61 9.92 2.78
C THR A 76 -10.70 10.99 2.93
N THR A 77 -11.20 11.49 1.82
CA THR A 77 -12.25 12.50 1.78
C THR A 77 -13.63 11.89 1.54
N ALA A 78 -14.68 12.68 1.72
CA ALA A 78 -16.04 12.26 1.37
C ALA A 78 -16.18 11.95 -0.14
N ALA A 79 -15.45 12.65 -1.00
CA ALA A 79 -15.44 12.38 -2.44
C ALA A 79 -14.74 11.04 -2.76
N ASP A 80 -13.64 10.70 -2.06
CA ASP A 80 -13.00 9.39 -2.20
C ASP A 80 -13.92 8.25 -1.75
N LEU A 81 -14.69 8.47 -0.66
CA LEU A 81 -15.69 7.50 -0.19
C LEU A 81 -16.79 7.30 -1.25
N ASP A 82 -17.35 8.37 -1.80
CA ASP A 82 -18.40 8.29 -2.82
C ASP A 82 -17.92 7.55 -4.07
N ALA A 83 -16.72 7.85 -4.57
CA ALA A 83 -16.09 7.13 -5.66
C ALA A 83 -15.85 5.65 -5.31
N GLY A 84 -15.40 5.36 -4.09
CA GLY A 84 -15.24 3.99 -3.59
C GLY A 84 -16.55 3.21 -3.54
N LEU A 85 -17.64 3.84 -3.11
CA LEU A 85 -18.97 3.22 -3.09
C LEU A 85 -19.46 2.87 -4.51
N ALA A 86 -19.13 3.69 -5.51
CA ALA A 86 -19.41 3.38 -6.91
C ALA A 86 -18.64 2.14 -7.38
N LEU A 87 -17.35 2.02 -7.05
CA LEU A 87 -16.55 0.83 -7.34
C LEU A 87 -17.09 -0.41 -6.60
N PHE A 88 -17.44 -0.27 -5.33
CA PHE A 88 -18.02 -1.35 -4.52
C PHE A 88 -19.31 -1.88 -5.12
N GLN A 89 -20.15 -1.01 -5.65
CA GLN A 89 -21.39 -1.41 -6.34
C GLN A 89 -21.10 -2.11 -7.67
N GLN A 90 -20.07 -1.69 -8.38
CA GLN A 90 -19.74 -2.17 -9.73
C GLN A 90 -18.96 -3.50 -9.72
N TYR A 91 -18.11 -3.72 -8.72
CA TYR A 91 -17.20 -4.87 -8.62
C TYR A 91 -17.49 -5.71 -7.39
N PRO A 92 -18.30 -6.79 -7.52
CA PRO A 92 -18.76 -7.59 -6.37
C PRO A 92 -17.64 -8.29 -5.58
N GLU A 93 -16.47 -8.53 -6.20
CA GLU A 93 -15.32 -9.13 -5.55
C GLU A 93 -14.63 -8.17 -4.57
N LEU A 94 -14.83 -6.88 -4.74
CA LEU A 94 -14.15 -5.84 -3.97
C LEU A 94 -14.91 -5.53 -2.68
N GLY A 95 -14.25 -5.64 -1.54
CA GLY A 95 -14.81 -5.17 -0.26
C GLY A 95 -14.97 -3.64 -0.23
N ALA A 96 -15.84 -3.13 0.65
CA ALA A 96 -16.09 -1.69 0.71
C ALA A 96 -14.83 -0.87 1.09
N PHE A 97 -14.01 -1.37 2.00
CA PHE A 97 -12.73 -0.73 2.37
C PHE A 97 -11.75 -0.73 1.21
N ASP A 98 -11.62 -1.87 0.52
CA ASP A 98 -10.73 -2.02 -0.63
C ASP A 98 -11.18 -1.15 -1.80
N ALA A 99 -12.49 -1.00 -2.00
CA ALA A 99 -13.06 -0.12 -3.02
C ALA A 99 -12.70 1.35 -2.77
N VAL A 100 -12.73 1.80 -1.52
CA VAL A 100 -12.30 3.18 -1.17
C VAL A 100 -10.80 3.35 -1.37
N LEU A 101 -10.00 2.36 -0.99
CA LEU A 101 -8.55 2.38 -1.23
C LEU A 101 -8.22 2.43 -2.72
N ALA A 102 -8.92 1.64 -3.55
CA ALA A 102 -8.79 1.68 -5.01
C ALA A 102 -9.17 3.06 -5.57
N ALA A 103 -10.28 3.64 -5.10
CA ALA A 103 -10.72 4.98 -5.51
C ALA A 103 -9.68 6.05 -5.16
N VAL A 104 -9.09 5.99 -3.96
CA VAL A 104 -7.99 6.88 -3.56
C VAL A 104 -6.79 6.72 -4.50
N ALA A 105 -6.40 5.48 -4.82
CA ALA A 105 -5.29 5.22 -5.74
C ALA A 105 -5.53 5.83 -7.12
N LEU A 106 -6.71 5.62 -7.68
CA LEU A 106 -7.11 6.20 -8.98
C LEU A 106 -7.14 7.74 -8.93
N ALA A 107 -7.78 8.32 -7.92
CA ALA A 107 -7.92 9.77 -7.78
C ALA A 107 -6.59 10.50 -7.58
N ARG A 108 -5.60 9.85 -6.97
CA ARG A 108 -4.26 10.40 -6.75
C ARG A 108 -3.29 10.09 -7.90
N GLY A 109 -3.73 9.38 -8.93
CA GLY A 109 -2.87 8.97 -10.04
C GLY A 109 -1.70 8.09 -9.58
N ALA A 110 -1.96 7.18 -8.63
CA ALA A 110 -0.94 6.27 -8.15
C ALA A 110 -0.42 5.40 -9.31
N GLU A 111 0.90 5.22 -9.37
CA GLU A 111 1.55 4.34 -10.36
C GLU A 111 1.15 2.88 -10.16
N ALA A 112 0.95 2.49 -8.91
CA ALA A 112 0.44 1.17 -8.55
C ALA A 112 -0.19 1.17 -7.15
N LEU A 113 -1.11 0.23 -6.95
CA LEU A 113 -1.56 -0.23 -5.64
C LEU A 113 -0.99 -1.62 -5.38
N VAL A 114 -0.24 -1.79 -4.30
CA VAL A 114 0.36 -3.07 -3.94
C VAL A 114 -0.45 -3.74 -2.84
N SER A 115 -0.95 -4.92 -3.13
CA SER A 115 -1.74 -5.74 -2.20
C SER A 115 -1.64 -7.22 -2.54
N ALA A 116 -1.66 -8.07 -1.52
CA ALA A 116 -1.82 -9.52 -1.68
C ALA A 116 -3.28 -9.93 -1.96
N ASP A 117 -4.23 -9.01 -1.86
CA ASP A 117 -5.64 -9.28 -2.15
C ASP A 117 -5.91 -9.16 -3.66
N ARG A 118 -6.30 -10.29 -4.26
CA ARG A 118 -6.59 -10.39 -5.70
C ARG A 118 -7.88 -9.68 -6.11
N SER A 119 -8.73 -9.28 -5.18
CA SER A 119 -9.97 -8.56 -5.50
C SER A 119 -9.72 -7.26 -6.25
N PHE A 120 -8.57 -6.61 -6.00
CA PHE A 120 -8.15 -5.40 -6.72
C PHE A 120 -7.96 -5.59 -8.23
N ALA A 121 -7.65 -6.82 -8.68
CA ALA A 121 -7.54 -7.13 -10.12
C ALA A 121 -8.86 -6.95 -10.89
N SER A 122 -9.99 -6.87 -10.19
CA SER A 122 -11.31 -6.64 -10.81
C SER A 122 -11.49 -5.19 -11.32
N VAL A 123 -10.65 -4.24 -10.90
CA VAL A 123 -10.73 -2.83 -11.28
C VAL A 123 -9.80 -2.56 -12.48
N PRO A 124 -10.33 -2.39 -13.72
CA PRO A 124 -9.50 -2.39 -14.92
C PRO A 124 -8.49 -1.25 -15.03
N ASP A 125 -8.83 -0.08 -14.49
CA ASP A 125 -8.00 1.13 -14.57
C ASP A 125 -6.99 1.24 -13.42
N LEU A 126 -6.99 0.25 -12.50
CA LEU A 126 -6.07 0.20 -11.37
C LEU A 126 -4.86 -0.67 -11.72
N GLU A 127 -3.67 -0.09 -11.70
CA GLU A 127 -2.44 -0.88 -11.73
C GLU A 127 -2.26 -1.57 -10.38
N TRP A 128 -2.74 -2.81 -10.28
CA TRP A 128 -2.58 -3.63 -9.09
C TRP A 128 -1.37 -4.55 -9.21
N ILE A 129 -0.55 -4.58 -8.18
CA ILE A 129 0.63 -5.44 -8.10
C ILE A 129 0.51 -6.37 -6.89
N ASP A 130 0.54 -7.67 -7.17
CA ASP A 130 0.68 -8.71 -6.15
C ASP A 130 2.16 -8.83 -5.75
N PRO A 131 2.50 -8.63 -4.46
CA PRO A 131 3.88 -8.75 -3.99
C PRO A 131 4.48 -10.16 -4.15
N ALA A 132 3.66 -11.19 -4.43
CA ALA A 132 4.13 -12.53 -4.75
C ALA A 132 4.70 -12.67 -6.18
N THR A 133 4.53 -11.67 -7.02
CA THR A 133 4.89 -11.74 -8.45
C THR A 133 6.19 -10.99 -8.77
N PRO A 134 6.86 -11.32 -9.89
CA PRO A 134 8.03 -10.58 -10.35
C PRO A 134 7.76 -9.11 -10.73
N ALA A 135 6.49 -8.69 -10.74
CA ALA A 135 6.13 -7.29 -10.97
C ALA A 135 6.72 -6.36 -9.88
N ILE A 136 6.92 -6.89 -8.68
CA ILE A 136 7.60 -6.17 -7.60
C ILE A 136 9.05 -5.79 -7.98
N ASP A 137 9.77 -6.69 -8.63
CA ASP A 137 11.15 -6.44 -9.05
C ASP A 137 11.20 -5.33 -10.09
N ARG A 138 10.30 -5.35 -11.06
CA ARG A 138 10.18 -4.27 -12.05
C ARG A 138 9.87 -2.93 -11.41
N LEU A 139 8.93 -2.89 -10.45
CA LEU A 139 8.60 -1.67 -9.72
C LEU A 139 9.81 -1.10 -8.98
N LEU A 140 10.70 -1.94 -8.46
CA LEU A 140 11.90 -1.53 -7.73
C LEU A 140 13.05 -1.14 -8.67
N ASP A 141 13.11 -1.71 -9.88
CA ASP A 141 14.19 -1.47 -10.85
C ASP A 141 13.89 -0.25 -11.75
N GLU A 142 12.63 0.06 -12.04
CA GLU A 142 12.19 1.16 -12.92
C GLU A 142 12.24 2.54 -12.24
N SER A 143 12.63 2.62 -10.98
CA SER A 143 12.78 3.91 -10.30
C SER A 143 13.93 4.71 -10.93
N PRO A 144 13.73 5.99 -11.25
CA PRO A 144 14.73 6.79 -11.95
C PRO A 144 16.01 6.88 -11.12
N SER A 145 17.05 6.23 -11.59
CA SER A 145 18.42 6.47 -11.16
C SER A 145 18.69 7.96 -11.37
N GLY A 146 18.95 8.68 -10.26
CA GLY A 146 19.02 10.13 -10.16
C GLY A 146 19.67 10.81 -11.37
N ALA A 147 18.95 11.69 -11.98
CA ALA A 147 19.49 12.77 -12.76
C ALA A 147 20.28 13.69 -11.81
N GLY A 148 21.57 13.64 -11.87
CA GLY A 148 22.42 14.47 -11.02
C GLY A 148 23.91 14.35 -11.31
N GLU A 149 24.27 14.16 -12.56
CA GLU A 149 25.60 14.54 -13.00
C GLU A 149 25.49 15.90 -13.69
N SER A 150 25.53 16.94 -12.89
CA SER A 150 25.76 18.30 -13.38
C SER A 150 27.27 18.54 -13.32
N ASP A 151 27.86 18.43 -14.47
CA ASP A 151 29.12 18.93 -14.90
C ASP A 151 29.31 20.41 -14.48
N ARG A 152 30.37 20.68 -13.71
CA ARG A 152 31.32 21.80 -13.65
C ARG A 152 31.81 22.15 -12.26
#